data_a9dd9cda11c8acc9212908cc77af8622
#
_entry.id   a9dd9cda11c8acc9212908cc77af8622
#
_cell.length_a   1.000
_cell.length_b   1.000
_cell.length_c   1.000
_cell.angle_alpha   90.00
_cell.angle_beta   90.00
_cell.angle_gamma   90.00
#
_symmetry.space_group_name_H-M   'P 1'
#
loop_
_entity.id
_entity.type
_entity.pdbx_description
1 polymer ?
#
loop_
_entity_poly.entity_id
_entity_poly.type
_entity_poly.pdbx_seq_one_letter_code
_entity_poly.pdbx_strand_id
1 'polypeptide(L)'
;MDTLEVCISRIITSLAGMRYSISNTAEYGDYITGPKIVTAETKKAMKQILTDIQDGTFAKEFLLDMSPAGRQVHFKAMRKLASEHPSEKVGAEIRKLYSWNNESDKLINN
;
A
#
# COMPACT_ATOMS: atom_id res chain seq x y z
N MET A 1 8.30 -3.39 -18.28
CA MET A 1 6.96 -2.82 -17.99
C MET A 1 6.96 -2.41 -16.52
N ASP A 2 6.72 -1.15 -16.25
CA ASP A 2 6.69 -0.66 -14.88
C ASP A 2 5.33 -0.91 -14.19
N THR A 3 5.24 -0.66 -12.90
CA THR A 3 4.03 -0.92 -12.12
C THR A 3 2.83 -0.09 -12.61
N LEU A 4 3.08 1.12 -13.12
CA LEU A 4 2.05 2.01 -13.63
C LEU A 4 1.44 1.48 -14.94
N GLU A 5 2.26 1.01 -15.86
CA GLU A 5 1.81 0.38 -17.12
C GLU A 5 0.95 -0.84 -16.85
N VAL A 6 1.33 -1.69 -15.88
CA VAL A 6 0.52 -2.85 -15.48
C VAL A 6 -0.83 -2.43 -14.91
N CYS A 7 -0.87 -1.41 -14.06
CA CYS A 7 -2.13 -0.89 -13.52
C CYS A 7 -3.03 -0.31 -14.62
N ILE A 8 -2.49 0.47 -15.54
CA ILE A 8 -3.22 1.04 -16.68
C ILE A 8 -3.77 -0.07 -17.57
N SER A 9 -2.95 -1.08 -17.89
CA SER A 9 -3.37 -2.23 -18.68
C SER A 9 -4.55 -2.97 -18.04
N ARG A 10 -4.56 -3.16 -16.72
CA ARG A 10 -5.67 -3.77 -15.98
C ARG A 10 -6.98 -2.98 -16.10
N ILE A 11 -6.89 -1.68 -16.06
CA ILE A 11 -8.07 -0.80 -16.16
C ILE A 11 -8.64 -0.81 -17.57
N ILE A 12 -7.79 -0.78 -18.59
CA ILE A 12 -8.21 -0.63 -19.99
C ILE A 12 -8.67 -1.95 -20.60
N THR A 13 -7.99 -3.07 -20.32
CA THR A 13 -8.17 -4.31 -21.08
C THR A 13 -8.76 -5.48 -20.30
N SER A 14 -8.73 -5.49 -19.00
CA SER A 14 -9.03 -6.62 -18.11
C SER A 14 -7.79 -7.41 -17.66
N LEU A 15 -7.98 -8.31 -16.70
CA LEU A 15 -6.91 -9.20 -16.23
C LEU A 15 -6.35 -10.11 -17.35
N ALA A 16 -7.22 -10.60 -18.21
CA ALA A 16 -6.81 -11.43 -19.35
C ALA A 16 -5.98 -10.63 -20.36
N GLY A 17 -6.37 -9.40 -20.66
CA GLY A 17 -5.61 -8.52 -21.53
C GLY A 17 -4.25 -8.13 -20.95
N MET A 18 -4.18 -7.87 -19.66
CA MET A 18 -2.90 -7.64 -18.97
C MET A 18 -1.98 -8.87 -19.09
N ARG A 19 -2.50 -10.06 -18.85
CA ARG A 19 -1.73 -11.31 -18.93
C ARG A 19 -1.22 -11.58 -20.35
N TYR A 20 -2.02 -11.26 -21.36
CA TYR A 20 -1.58 -11.34 -22.76
C TYR A 20 -0.40 -10.41 -23.07
N SER A 21 -0.31 -9.27 -22.39
CA SER A 21 0.72 -8.25 -22.65
C SER A 21 2.03 -8.47 -21.90
N ILE A 22 2.08 -9.41 -20.95
CA ILE A 22 3.29 -9.71 -20.17
C ILE A 22 4.01 -10.95 -20.69
N SER A 23 5.24 -11.20 -20.21
CA SER A 23 6.01 -12.39 -20.60
C SER A 23 5.36 -13.67 -20.05
N ASN A 24 5.62 -14.80 -20.72
CA ASN A 24 5.14 -16.11 -20.26
C ASN A 24 5.58 -16.44 -18.83
N THR A 25 6.80 -16.04 -18.45
CA THR A 25 7.33 -16.23 -17.09
C THR A 25 6.51 -15.43 -16.06
N ALA A 26 6.19 -14.18 -16.38
CA ALA A 26 5.39 -13.33 -15.49
C ALA A 26 3.95 -13.85 -15.39
N GLU A 27 3.33 -14.27 -16.48
CA GLU A 27 1.98 -14.85 -16.49
C GLU A 27 1.94 -16.15 -15.69
N TYR A 28 2.90 -17.04 -15.89
CA TYR A 28 3.02 -18.27 -15.11
C TYR A 28 3.19 -18.00 -13.61
N GLY A 29 4.03 -17.03 -13.25
CA GLY A 29 4.22 -16.58 -11.88
C GLY A 29 2.93 -16.06 -11.24
N ASP A 30 2.12 -15.29 -11.97
CA ASP A 30 0.82 -14.81 -11.52
C ASP A 30 -0.12 -15.97 -11.17
N TYR A 31 -0.21 -16.99 -12.03
CA TYR A 31 -1.06 -18.15 -11.77
C TYR A 31 -0.62 -19.01 -10.58
N ILE A 32 0.70 -19.18 -10.39
CA ILE A 32 1.23 -20.03 -9.32
C ILE A 32 1.33 -19.28 -7.98
N THR A 33 1.71 -18.03 -8.01
CA THR A 33 2.01 -17.25 -6.79
C THR A 33 0.79 -16.47 -6.29
N GLY A 34 -0.01 -15.95 -7.20
CA GLY A 34 -1.20 -15.16 -6.86
C GLY A 34 -2.12 -15.85 -5.85
N PRO A 35 -2.56 -17.09 -6.10
CA PRO A 35 -3.45 -17.83 -5.19
C PRO A 35 -2.83 -18.16 -3.82
N LYS A 36 -1.51 -18.16 -3.69
CA LYS A 36 -0.83 -18.38 -2.41
C LYS A 36 -0.92 -17.16 -1.48
N ILE A 37 -1.05 -15.97 -2.05
CA ILE A 37 -1.09 -14.70 -1.32
C ILE A 37 -2.53 -14.19 -1.24
N VAL A 38 -3.23 -14.15 -2.38
CA VAL A 38 -4.64 -13.73 -2.47
C VAL A 38 -5.52 -14.96 -2.31
N THR A 39 -5.78 -15.31 -1.06
CA THR A 39 -6.56 -16.49 -0.65
C THR A 39 -8.01 -16.12 -0.35
N ALA A 40 -8.83 -17.11 -0.01
CA ALA A 40 -10.19 -16.87 0.47
C ALA A 40 -10.21 -16.04 1.76
N GLU A 41 -9.23 -16.21 2.64
CA GLU A 41 -9.09 -15.38 3.85
C GLU A 41 -8.75 -13.93 3.52
N THR A 42 -7.92 -13.69 2.53
CA THR A 42 -7.65 -12.34 2.03
C THR A 42 -8.93 -11.66 1.54
N LYS A 43 -9.74 -12.36 0.76
CA LYS A 43 -11.04 -11.87 0.28
C LYS A 43 -12.01 -11.57 1.42
N LYS A 44 -12.06 -12.43 2.42
CA LYS A 44 -12.87 -12.25 3.63
C LYS A 44 -12.44 -11.00 4.42
N ALA A 45 -11.12 -10.82 4.60
CA ALA A 45 -10.57 -9.63 5.24
C ALA A 45 -10.94 -8.34 4.49
N MET A 46 -10.82 -8.33 3.16
CA MET A 46 -11.24 -7.19 2.33
C MET A 46 -12.72 -6.88 2.50
N LYS A 47 -13.58 -7.88 2.55
CA LYS A 47 -15.03 -7.71 2.78
C LYS A 47 -15.30 -7.15 4.18
N GLN A 48 -14.56 -7.59 5.20
CA GLN A 48 -14.70 -7.04 6.55
C GLN A 48 -14.29 -5.57 6.60
N ILE A 49 -13.17 -5.21 5.98
CA ILE A 49 -12.71 -3.80 5.88
C ILE A 49 -13.78 -2.92 5.23
N LEU A 50 -14.40 -3.40 4.15
CA LEU A 50 -15.48 -2.67 3.49
C LEU A 50 -16.68 -2.49 4.44
N THR A 51 -17.04 -3.53 5.18
CA THR A 51 -18.13 -3.46 6.18
C THR A 51 -17.81 -2.42 7.26
N ASP A 52 -16.61 -2.42 7.80
CA ASP A 52 -16.17 -1.48 8.83
C ASP A 52 -16.18 -0.02 8.35
N ILE A 53 -15.96 0.21 7.05
CA ILE A 53 -16.09 1.53 6.42
C ILE A 53 -17.57 1.91 6.29
N GLN A 54 -18.40 0.99 5.83
CA GLN A 54 -19.82 1.26 5.56
C GLN A 54 -20.66 1.44 6.83
N ASP A 55 -20.35 0.71 7.89
CA ASP A 55 -21.08 0.79 9.18
C ASP A 55 -20.56 1.89 10.13
N GLY A 56 -19.51 2.60 9.74
CA GLY A 56 -18.91 3.68 10.51
C GLY A 56 -17.90 3.26 11.56
N THR A 57 -17.54 1.98 11.67
CA THR A 57 -16.55 1.49 12.64
C THR A 57 -15.20 2.19 12.44
N PHE A 58 -14.70 2.25 11.21
CA PHE A 58 -13.46 2.96 10.90
C PHE A 58 -13.53 4.45 11.25
N ALA A 59 -14.59 5.12 10.86
CA ALA A 59 -14.78 6.55 11.14
C ALA A 59 -14.84 6.84 12.65
N LYS A 60 -15.51 5.99 13.41
CA LYS A 60 -15.59 6.11 14.87
C LYS A 60 -14.23 6.00 15.53
N GLU A 61 -13.44 4.99 15.18
CA GLU A 61 -12.09 4.80 15.73
C GLU A 61 -11.18 5.98 15.40
N PHE A 62 -11.20 6.42 14.15
CA PHE A 62 -10.42 7.57 13.70
C PHE A 62 -10.79 8.86 14.46
N LEU A 63 -12.07 9.18 14.53
CA LEU A 63 -12.54 10.39 15.20
C LEU A 63 -12.27 10.38 16.72
N LEU A 64 -12.37 9.23 17.36
CA LEU A 64 -12.03 9.09 18.78
C LEU A 64 -10.54 9.36 19.03
N ASP A 65 -9.65 8.80 18.22
CA ASP A 65 -8.21 9.03 18.34
C ASP A 65 -7.83 10.48 18.04
N MET A 66 -8.48 11.11 17.03
CA MET A 66 -8.26 12.51 16.65
C MET A 66 -8.90 13.53 17.61
N SER A 67 -9.79 13.09 18.50
CA SER A 67 -10.45 13.97 19.47
C SER A 67 -9.47 14.56 20.48
N PRO A 68 -9.84 15.65 21.17
CA PRO A 68 -9.02 16.21 22.27
C PRO A 68 -8.71 15.19 23.37
N ALA A 69 -9.61 14.24 23.64
CA ALA A 69 -9.40 13.17 24.61
C ALA A 69 -8.42 12.10 24.09
N GLY A 70 -8.51 11.73 22.82
CA GLY A 70 -7.65 10.73 22.18
C GLY A 70 -6.22 11.22 21.94
N ARG A 71 -6.01 12.53 21.72
CA ARG A 71 -4.72 13.19 21.51
C ARG A 71 -3.86 12.57 20.42
N GLN A 72 -4.46 11.84 19.49
CA GLN A 72 -3.76 11.13 18.41
C GLN A 72 -2.72 10.12 18.94
N VAL A 73 -2.95 9.53 20.10
CA VAL A 73 -1.98 8.59 20.71
C VAL A 73 -1.72 7.40 19.80
N HIS A 74 -2.78 6.79 19.29
CA HIS A 74 -2.69 5.63 18.39
C HIS A 74 -2.07 6.00 17.05
N PHE A 75 -2.54 7.08 16.43
CA PHE A 75 -2.02 7.56 15.15
C PHE A 75 -0.52 7.91 15.21
N LYS A 76 -0.09 8.60 16.28
CA LYS A 76 1.33 8.94 16.48
C LYS A 76 2.20 7.70 16.71
N ALA A 77 1.69 6.70 17.44
CA ALA A 77 2.39 5.44 17.65
C ALA A 77 2.58 4.67 16.35
N MET A 78 1.55 4.58 15.50
CA MET A 78 1.65 3.94 14.19
C MET A 78 2.63 4.68 13.26
N ARG A 79 2.59 6.01 13.26
CA ARG A 79 3.52 6.84 12.49
C ARG A 79 4.97 6.61 12.90
N LYS A 80 5.23 6.53 14.22
CA LYS A 80 6.56 6.21 14.73
C LYS A 80 7.03 4.83 14.27
N LEU A 81 6.21 3.80 14.45
CA LEU A 81 6.54 2.44 13.99
C LEU A 81 6.81 2.38 12.48
N ALA A 82 6.03 3.09 11.69
CA ALA A 82 6.25 3.18 10.25
C ALA A 82 7.60 3.83 9.90
N SER A 83 7.98 4.90 10.61
CA SER A 83 9.25 5.58 10.40
C SER A 83 10.48 4.74 10.81
N GLU A 84 10.29 3.76 11.69
CA GLU A 84 11.32 2.83 12.14
C GLU A 84 11.42 1.57 11.27
N HIS A 85 10.55 1.42 10.26
CA HIS A 85 10.56 0.25 9.39
C HIS A 85 11.88 0.15 8.61
N PRO A 86 12.46 -1.06 8.44
CA PRO A 86 13.73 -1.24 7.73
C PRO A 86 13.77 -0.63 6.32
N SER A 87 12.63 -0.62 5.61
CA SER A 87 12.51 0.00 4.29
C SER A 87 12.83 1.49 4.28
N GLU A 88 12.57 2.22 5.38
CA GLU A 88 12.90 3.65 5.47
C GLU A 88 14.41 3.90 5.45
N LYS A 89 15.17 3.04 6.13
CA LYS A 89 16.64 3.11 6.10
C LYS A 89 17.19 2.83 4.71
N VAL A 90 16.71 1.77 4.07
CA VAL A 90 17.09 1.43 2.69
C VAL A 90 16.68 2.53 1.72
N GLY A 91 15.47 3.05 1.85
CA GLY A 91 14.97 4.16 1.04
C GLY A 91 15.83 5.42 1.19
N ALA A 92 16.27 5.74 2.40
CA ALA A 92 17.16 6.88 2.64
C ALA A 92 18.52 6.71 1.95
N GLU A 93 19.10 5.52 2.00
CA GLU A 93 20.35 5.22 1.29
C GLU A 93 20.19 5.32 -0.24
N ILE A 94 19.11 4.78 -0.78
CA ILE A 94 18.83 4.85 -2.23
C ILE A 94 18.61 6.30 -2.66
N ARG A 95 17.87 7.10 -1.89
CA ARG A 95 17.63 8.52 -2.21
C ARG A 95 18.92 9.36 -2.28
N LYS A 96 19.95 9.02 -1.52
CA LYS A 96 21.26 9.68 -1.59
C LYS A 96 21.95 9.52 -2.94
N LEU A 97 21.60 8.47 -3.70
CA LEU A 97 22.17 8.23 -5.03
C LEU A 97 21.62 9.18 -6.10
N TYR A 98 20.54 9.87 -5.82
CA TYR A 98 19.88 10.79 -6.76
C TYR A 98 20.16 12.24 -6.39
N SER A 99 20.92 12.95 -7.24
CA SER A 99 21.35 14.33 -7.00
C SER A 99 20.20 15.37 -6.94
N TRP A 100 19.04 15.05 -7.52
CA TRP A 100 17.86 15.94 -7.53
C TRP A 100 16.97 15.82 -6.30
N ASN A 101 17.23 14.87 -5.41
CA ASN A 101 16.39 14.63 -4.22
C ASN A 101 16.73 15.50 -3.00
N ASN A 102 17.68 16.43 -3.11
CA ASN A 102 18.08 17.30 -1.99
C ASN A 102 16.97 18.24 -1.48
N GLU A 103 15.87 18.40 -2.24
CA GLU A 103 14.72 19.21 -1.82
C GLU A 103 13.57 18.40 -1.21
N SER A 104 13.49 17.09 -1.47
CA SER A 104 12.39 16.25 -1.00
C SER A 104 12.51 15.83 0.47
N ASP A 105 13.68 15.89 1.09
CA ASP A 105 13.88 15.61 2.51
C ASP A 105 13.14 16.62 3.43
N LYS A 106 12.72 17.77 2.89
CA LYS A 106 11.93 18.76 3.64
C LYS A 106 10.46 18.40 3.79
N LEU A 107 9.93 17.50 2.95
CA LEU A 107 8.52 17.10 2.97
C LEU A 107 8.22 15.97 3.97
N ILE A 108 9.25 15.25 4.43
CA ILE A 108 9.10 14.08 5.31
C ILE A 108 9.20 14.47 6.80
N ASN A 109 9.72 15.65 7.11
CA ASN A 109 9.98 16.13 8.48
C ASN A 109 8.98 17.19 8.99
N ASN A 110 7.82 17.36 8.35
CA ASN A 110 6.75 18.23 8.84
C ASN A 110 5.63 17.44 9.50
#